data_3a7b6ac4d58c2676a4a2a7b0d2a49c7b
#
_entry.id   3a7b6ac4d58c2676a4a2a7b0d2a49c7b
#
_cell.length_a   1.000
_cell.length_b   1.000
_cell.length_c   1.000
_cell.angle_alpha   90.00
_cell.angle_beta   90.00
_cell.angle_gamma   90.00
#
_symmetry.space_group_name_H-M   'P 1'
#
loop_
_entity.id
_entity.type
_entity.pdbx_description
1 polymer ?
#
loop_
_entity_poly.entity_id
_entity_poly.type
_entity_poly.pdbx_seq_one_letter_code
_entity_poly.pdbx_strand_id
1 'polypeptide(L)'
;MELAYNFVQVVQDAILRPDFTSVLSIFFLSTVNELTAVLPYTVILSSQLLFIQDPFSVAMFTKLLLFIAIPMGIGAAIGSSLIYGLAYFGGKPGIEKFGKYFQLSWEDIKKMESKFKGSWYDEILFLALRLVPLLPSFPVSAVAGILRMSPVSYFILTIIGFTLRMMIMFTFVGLGMGTLAQ
;
A
#
# COMPACT_ATOMS: atom_id res chain seq x y z
N MET A 1 8.94 4.58 -21.50
CA MET A 1 10.25 4.15 -20.97
C MET A 1 10.82 5.17 -19.97
N GLU A 2 10.80 6.46 -20.27
CA GLU A 2 11.29 7.52 -19.35
C GLU A 2 10.61 7.57 -18.00
N LEU A 3 9.28 7.40 -17.91
CA LEU A 3 8.54 7.42 -16.66
C LEU A 3 8.97 6.29 -15.70
N ALA A 4 9.21 5.10 -16.22
CA ALA A 4 9.68 3.97 -15.42
C ALA A 4 11.14 4.17 -14.96
N TYR A 5 11.97 4.77 -15.81
CA TYR A 5 13.37 5.09 -15.49
C TYR A 5 13.45 6.15 -14.38
N ASN A 6 12.70 7.24 -14.52
CA ASN A 6 12.63 8.31 -13.51
C ASN A 6 12.09 7.78 -12.17
N PHE A 7 11.12 6.86 -12.22
CA PHE A 7 10.60 6.20 -11.02
C PHE A 7 11.66 5.39 -10.29
N VAL A 8 12.42 4.57 -11.01
CA VAL A 8 13.50 3.76 -10.45
C VAL A 8 14.57 4.65 -9.80
N GLN A 9 14.96 5.75 -10.46
CA GLN A 9 15.91 6.70 -9.90
C GLN A 9 15.42 7.37 -8.62
N VAL A 10 14.18 7.86 -8.60
CA VAL A 10 13.58 8.46 -7.38
C VAL A 10 13.63 7.50 -6.20
N VAL A 11 13.37 6.22 -6.45
CA VAL A 11 13.40 5.20 -5.39
C VAL A 11 14.83 4.93 -4.92
N GLN A 12 15.77 4.77 -5.85
CA GLN A 12 17.18 4.56 -5.50
C GLN A 12 17.75 5.75 -4.73
N ASP A 13 17.47 6.97 -5.16
CA ASP A 13 17.89 8.18 -4.45
C ASP A 13 17.29 8.24 -3.03
N ALA A 14 16.02 7.88 -2.87
CA ALA A 14 15.36 7.84 -1.57
C ALA A 14 15.96 6.78 -0.62
N ILE A 15 16.48 5.68 -1.15
CA ILE A 15 17.13 4.63 -0.36
C ILE A 15 18.56 5.04 0.00
N LEU A 16 19.33 5.51 -0.99
CA LEU A 16 20.76 5.78 -0.84
C LEU A 16 21.03 7.12 -0.15
N ARG A 17 20.26 8.15 -0.50
CA ARG A 17 20.42 9.53 -0.04
C ARG A 17 19.05 10.14 0.27
N PRO A 18 18.38 9.69 1.35
CA PRO A 18 17.05 10.21 1.67
C PRO A 18 17.11 11.71 1.92
N ASP A 19 16.48 12.46 1.04
CA ASP A 19 16.23 13.88 1.17
C ASP A 19 14.73 14.17 1.21
N PHE A 20 14.35 15.39 1.53
CA PHE A 20 12.96 15.79 1.62
C PHE A 20 12.22 15.60 0.27
N THR A 21 12.88 15.86 -0.83
CA THR A 21 12.29 15.76 -2.17
C THR A 21 11.98 14.31 -2.54
N SER A 22 12.90 13.38 -2.25
CA SER A 22 12.71 11.95 -2.48
C SER A 22 11.56 11.38 -1.65
N VAL A 23 11.51 11.73 -0.36
CA VAL A 23 10.44 11.30 0.55
C VAL A 23 9.08 11.82 0.07
N LEU A 24 9.01 13.09 -0.34
CA LEU A 24 7.80 13.70 -0.85
C LEU A 24 7.36 13.05 -2.18
N SER A 25 8.30 12.75 -3.06
CA SER A 25 8.04 12.06 -4.32
C SER A 25 7.46 10.67 -4.09
N ILE A 26 8.01 9.89 -3.15
CA ILE A 26 7.49 8.58 -2.77
C ILE A 26 6.08 8.67 -2.19
N PHE A 27 5.81 9.65 -1.34
CA PHE A 27 4.49 9.91 -0.80
C PHE A 27 3.47 10.19 -1.92
N PHE A 28 3.75 11.13 -2.82
CA PHE A 28 2.87 11.46 -3.93
C PHE A 28 2.67 10.29 -4.89
N LEU A 29 3.74 9.58 -5.18
CA LEU A 29 3.69 8.41 -6.03
C LEU A 29 2.77 7.33 -5.47
N SER A 30 2.88 7.05 -4.17
CA SER A 30 2.01 6.11 -3.48
C SER A 30 0.54 6.58 -3.52
N THR A 31 0.31 7.87 -3.28
CA THR A 31 -1.04 8.46 -3.35
C THR A 31 -1.67 8.28 -4.72
N VAL A 32 -0.94 8.65 -5.78
CA VAL A 32 -1.43 8.54 -7.17
C VAL A 32 -1.63 7.07 -7.56
N ASN A 33 -0.72 6.20 -7.19
CA ASN A 33 -0.85 4.79 -7.52
C ASN A 33 -2.06 4.13 -6.84
N GLU A 34 -2.35 4.48 -5.58
CA GLU A 34 -3.56 4.02 -4.89
C GLU A 34 -4.85 4.60 -5.49
N LEU A 35 -4.78 5.72 -6.22
CA LEU A 35 -5.92 6.25 -6.97
C LEU A 35 -6.12 5.57 -8.32
N THR A 36 -5.05 5.13 -8.97
CA THR A 36 -5.08 4.66 -10.35
C THR A 36 -4.92 3.15 -10.51
N ALA A 37 -4.32 2.49 -9.52
CA ALA A 37 -3.95 1.06 -9.54
C ALA A 37 -3.16 0.60 -10.79
N VAL A 38 -2.43 1.52 -11.40
CA VAL A 38 -1.77 1.26 -12.70
C VAL A 38 -0.54 0.38 -12.56
N LEU A 39 0.19 0.50 -11.44
CA LEU A 39 1.47 -0.17 -11.29
C LEU A 39 1.49 -1.13 -10.09
N PRO A 40 2.07 -2.33 -10.23
CA PRO A 40 2.42 -3.18 -9.09
C PRO A 40 3.67 -2.63 -8.38
N TYR A 41 3.57 -1.36 -7.95
CA TYR A 41 4.72 -0.58 -7.45
C TYR A 41 5.37 -1.19 -6.21
N THR A 42 4.63 -1.93 -5.40
CA THR A 42 5.20 -2.65 -4.25
C THR A 42 6.24 -3.67 -4.67
N VAL A 43 5.98 -4.39 -5.77
CA VAL A 43 6.92 -5.36 -6.36
C VAL A 43 8.10 -4.63 -6.99
N ILE A 44 7.83 -3.56 -7.75
CA ILE A 44 8.88 -2.77 -8.41
C ILE A 44 9.81 -2.16 -7.37
N LEU A 45 9.28 -1.57 -6.30
CA LEU A 45 10.07 -0.98 -5.21
C LEU A 45 10.91 -2.02 -4.48
N SER A 46 10.33 -3.16 -4.14
CA SER A 46 11.07 -4.21 -3.44
C SER A 46 12.18 -4.78 -4.31
N SER A 47 11.97 -4.89 -5.62
CA SER A 47 13.00 -5.36 -6.54
C SER A 47 14.20 -4.41 -6.68
N GLN A 48 14.05 -3.11 -6.34
CA GLN A 48 15.17 -2.17 -6.36
C GLN A 48 16.25 -2.50 -5.32
N LEU A 49 15.88 -3.20 -4.24
CA LEU A 49 16.86 -3.69 -3.27
C LEU A 49 17.87 -4.66 -3.89
N LEU A 50 17.49 -5.38 -4.97
CA LEU A 50 18.40 -6.29 -5.69
C LEU A 50 19.58 -5.58 -6.34
N PHE A 51 19.47 -4.27 -6.58
CA PHE A 51 20.51 -3.46 -7.21
C PHE A 51 21.35 -2.68 -6.20
N ILE A 52 21.03 -2.77 -4.91
CA ILE A 52 21.78 -2.13 -3.83
C ILE A 52 22.85 -3.09 -3.35
N GLN A 53 24.12 -2.67 -3.43
CA GLN A 53 25.27 -3.49 -3.02
C GLN A 53 25.51 -3.50 -1.49
N ASP A 54 24.83 -2.59 -0.76
CA ASP A 54 24.96 -2.53 0.69
C ASP A 54 24.26 -3.73 1.35
N PRO A 55 24.89 -4.35 2.37
CA PRO A 55 24.27 -5.47 3.07
C PRO A 55 22.98 -5.03 3.80
N PHE A 56 21.98 -5.90 3.79
CA PHE A 56 20.73 -5.67 4.51
C PHE A 56 21.01 -5.64 6.03
N SER A 57 21.11 -4.45 6.57
CA SER A 57 21.48 -4.17 7.96
C SER A 57 20.34 -3.49 8.72
N VAL A 58 20.45 -3.42 10.05
CA VAL A 58 19.50 -2.68 10.89
C VAL A 58 19.40 -1.21 10.47
N ALA A 59 20.53 -0.60 10.08
CA ALA A 59 20.55 0.77 9.59
C ALA A 59 19.77 0.91 8.28
N MET A 60 19.95 -0.03 7.35
CA MET A 60 19.18 -0.08 6.09
C MET A 60 17.70 -0.28 6.36
N PHE A 61 17.33 -1.22 7.23
CA PHE A 61 15.96 -1.45 7.65
C PHE A 61 15.30 -0.18 8.20
N THR A 62 16.01 0.55 9.06
CA THR A 62 15.49 1.81 9.64
C THR A 62 15.30 2.88 8.57
N LYS A 63 16.24 3.02 7.62
CA LYS A 63 16.08 3.95 6.49
C LYS A 63 14.86 3.61 5.64
N LEU A 64 14.69 2.34 5.26
CA LEU A 64 13.55 1.88 4.48
C LEU A 64 12.23 2.13 5.22
N LEU A 65 12.20 1.92 6.53
CA LEU A 65 11.02 2.18 7.35
C LEU A 65 10.65 3.66 7.36
N LEU A 66 11.60 4.54 7.72
CA LEU A 66 11.32 5.95 7.96
C LEU A 66 11.12 6.76 6.68
N PHE A 67 11.92 6.49 5.66
CA PHE A 67 11.96 7.33 4.45
C PHE A 67 11.18 6.76 3.27
N ILE A 68 10.79 5.48 3.34
CA ILE A 68 10.03 4.84 2.25
C ILE A 68 8.70 4.29 2.76
N ALA A 69 8.70 3.34 3.69
CA ALA A 69 7.50 2.60 4.04
C ALA A 69 6.45 3.49 4.74
N ILE A 70 6.85 4.34 5.68
CA ILE A 70 5.93 5.26 6.36
C ILE A 70 5.36 6.32 5.40
N PRO A 71 6.15 7.07 4.60
CA PRO A 71 5.61 8.01 3.62
C PRO A 71 4.67 7.34 2.61
N MET A 72 5.01 6.13 2.16
CA MET A 72 4.14 5.34 1.29
C MET A 72 2.83 4.95 1.99
N GLY A 73 2.89 4.53 3.25
CA GLY A 73 1.71 4.18 4.03
C GLY A 73 0.75 5.37 4.18
N ILE A 74 1.28 6.56 4.43
CA ILE A 74 0.50 7.80 4.51
C ILE A 74 -0.11 8.13 3.15
N GLY A 75 0.69 8.07 2.07
CA GLY A 75 0.22 8.30 0.72
C GLY A 75 -0.87 7.31 0.30
N ALA A 76 -0.69 6.03 0.61
CA ALA A 76 -1.67 4.98 0.34
C ALA A 76 -2.98 5.21 1.11
N ALA A 77 -2.92 5.66 2.37
CA ALA A 77 -4.11 5.98 3.15
C ALA A 77 -4.90 7.14 2.55
N ILE A 78 -4.22 8.18 2.09
CA ILE A 78 -4.85 9.32 1.41
C ILE A 78 -5.46 8.88 0.08
N GLY A 79 -4.70 8.20 -0.77
CA GLY A 79 -5.19 7.74 -2.08
C GLY A 79 -6.39 6.81 -1.97
N SER A 80 -6.31 5.81 -1.10
CA SER A 80 -7.41 4.84 -0.92
C SER A 80 -8.62 5.40 -0.19
N SER A 81 -8.49 6.55 0.50
CA SER A 81 -9.63 7.23 1.17
C SER A 81 -10.71 7.68 0.18
N LEU A 82 -10.38 7.89 -1.09
CA LEU A 82 -11.38 8.18 -2.13
C LEU A 82 -12.36 7.02 -2.29
N ILE A 83 -11.85 5.80 -2.40
CA ILE A 83 -12.68 4.59 -2.57
C ILE A 83 -13.44 4.26 -1.29
N TYR A 84 -12.78 4.39 -0.13
CA TYR A 84 -13.44 4.26 1.16
C TYR A 84 -14.61 5.24 1.27
N GLY A 85 -14.39 6.54 0.99
CA GLY A 85 -15.42 7.57 1.05
C GLY A 85 -16.57 7.33 0.08
N LEU A 86 -16.24 6.92 -1.16
CA LEU A 86 -17.25 6.56 -2.16
C LEU A 86 -18.15 5.40 -1.68
N ALA A 87 -17.56 4.39 -1.05
CA ALA A 87 -18.29 3.26 -0.49
C ALA A 87 -19.07 3.65 0.79
N TYR A 88 -18.46 4.47 1.65
CA TYR A 88 -19.05 4.92 2.92
C TYR A 88 -20.32 5.77 2.70
N PHE A 89 -20.25 6.75 1.79
CA PHE A 89 -21.36 7.68 1.51
C PHE A 89 -22.29 7.18 0.39
N GLY A 90 -21.73 6.54 -0.64
CA GLY A 90 -22.46 6.10 -1.82
C GLY A 90 -23.06 4.71 -1.71
N GLY A 91 -22.54 3.86 -0.82
CA GLY A 91 -23.00 2.49 -0.68
C GLY A 91 -22.99 1.70 -1.99
N LYS A 92 -23.96 0.79 -2.15
CA LYS A 92 -24.10 -0.01 -3.38
C LYS A 92 -24.22 0.85 -4.65
N PRO A 93 -25.11 1.89 -4.71
CA PRO A 93 -25.23 2.73 -5.91
C PRO A 93 -23.90 3.43 -6.29
N GLY A 94 -23.15 3.87 -5.30
CA GLY A 94 -21.83 4.49 -5.54
C GLY A 94 -20.86 3.50 -6.19
N ILE A 95 -20.80 2.29 -5.68
CA ILE A 95 -19.92 1.23 -6.21
C ILE A 95 -20.38 0.80 -7.62
N GLU A 96 -21.67 0.59 -7.86
CA GLU A 96 -22.17 0.23 -9.20
C GLU A 96 -21.89 1.30 -10.26
N LYS A 97 -21.96 2.58 -9.87
CA LYS A 97 -21.70 3.70 -10.79
C LYS A 97 -20.20 3.91 -11.08
N PHE A 98 -19.37 3.86 -10.05
CA PHE A 98 -17.97 4.25 -10.14
C PHE A 98 -16.98 3.08 -10.05
N GLY A 99 -17.41 1.91 -9.54
CA GLY A 99 -16.56 0.76 -9.30
C GLY A 99 -15.80 0.25 -10.54
N LYS A 100 -16.41 0.40 -11.72
CA LYS A 100 -15.75 0.01 -12.98
C LYS A 100 -14.42 0.74 -13.22
N TYR A 101 -14.27 1.98 -12.74
CA TYR A 101 -13.01 2.73 -12.85
C TYR A 101 -11.91 2.19 -11.97
N PHE A 102 -12.29 1.47 -10.90
CA PHE A 102 -11.40 0.86 -9.94
C PHE A 102 -11.36 -0.67 -10.05
N GLN A 103 -11.92 -1.22 -11.13
CA GLN A 103 -12.03 -2.67 -11.35
C GLN A 103 -12.73 -3.39 -10.19
N LEU A 104 -13.73 -2.73 -9.58
CA LEU A 104 -14.53 -3.23 -8.46
C LEU A 104 -15.90 -3.67 -8.95
N SER A 105 -16.27 -4.91 -8.62
CA SER A 105 -17.64 -5.39 -8.75
C SER A 105 -18.32 -5.40 -7.36
N TRP A 106 -19.65 -5.21 -7.36
CA TRP A 106 -20.44 -5.36 -6.14
C TRP A 106 -20.36 -6.77 -5.55
N GLU A 107 -20.24 -7.77 -6.40
CA GLU A 107 -20.13 -9.18 -6.02
C GLU A 107 -18.84 -9.46 -5.25
N ASP A 108 -17.71 -8.90 -5.70
CA ASP A 108 -16.42 -9.03 -5.02
C ASP A 108 -16.45 -8.39 -3.63
N ILE A 109 -17.11 -7.23 -3.52
CA ILE A 109 -17.30 -6.54 -2.24
C ILE A 109 -18.14 -7.39 -1.31
N LYS A 110 -19.28 -7.92 -1.77
CA LYS A 110 -20.13 -8.80 -0.95
C LYS A 110 -19.42 -10.07 -0.48
N LYS A 111 -18.64 -10.68 -1.36
CA LYS A 111 -17.84 -11.86 -1.02
C LYS A 111 -16.81 -11.55 0.06
N MET A 112 -16.23 -10.37 0.04
CA MET A 112 -15.30 -9.93 1.07
C MET A 112 -16.03 -9.51 2.35
N GLU A 113 -17.13 -8.75 2.23
CA GLU A 113 -17.99 -8.32 3.34
C GLU A 113 -18.46 -9.51 4.18
N SER A 114 -18.78 -10.63 3.55
CA SER A 114 -19.25 -11.83 4.27
C SER A 114 -18.23 -12.41 5.27
N LYS A 115 -16.98 -12.01 5.20
CA LYS A 115 -15.92 -12.40 6.14
C LYS A 115 -15.90 -11.52 7.40
N PHE A 116 -16.54 -10.37 7.37
CA PHE A 116 -16.65 -9.45 8.49
C PHE A 116 -17.90 -9.74 9.32
N LYS A 117 -17.80 -9.58 10.62
CA LYS A 117 -18.87 -9.98 11.58
C LYS A 117 -19.48 -8.81 12.34
N GLY A 118 -19.11 -7.55 12.05
CA GLY A 118 -19.58 -6.36 12.75
C GLY A 118 -19.03 -6.20 14.17
N SER A 119 -17.82 -6.67 14.42
CA SER A 119 -17.20 -6.72 15.75
C SER A 119 -15.80 -6.09 15.70
N TRP A 120 -15.19 -5.82 16.88
CA TRP A 120 -13.80 -5.37 17.00
C TRP A 120 -12.80 -6.24 16.21
N TYR A 121 -13.15 -7.48 15.96
CA TYR A 121 -12.39 -8.40 15.12
C TYR A 121 -12.28 -7.91 13.67
N ASP A 122 -13.19 -7.09 13.22
CA ASP A 122 -13.19 -6.57 11.85
C ASP A 122 -12.01 -5.62 11.57
N GLU A 123 -11.55 -4.87 12.57
CA GLU A 123 -10.36 -4.03 12.45
C GLU A 123 -9.08 -4.88 12.31
N ILE A 124 -9.00 -5.99 13.05
CA ILE A 124 -7.89 -6.94 12.95
C ILE A 124 -7.93 -7.62 11.57
N LEU A 125 -9.09 -8.04 11.12
CA LEU A 125 -9.26 -8.66 9.79
C LEU A 125 -8.90 -7.66 8.69
N PHE A 126 -9.34 -6.40 8.81
CA PHE A 126 -8.97 -5.34 7.87
C PHE A 126 -7.45 -5.14 7.82
N LEU A 127 -6.79 -5.06 8.97
CA LEU A 127 -5.33 -4.96 9.05
C LEU A 127 -4.65 -6.17 8.40
N ALA A 128 -5.12 -7.39 8.71
CA ALA A 128 -4.58 -8.62 8.13
C ALA A 128 -4.70 -8.64 6.59
N LEU A 129 -5.84 -8.20 6.04
CA LEU A 129 -6.04 -8.09 4.60
C LEU A 129 -5.11 -7.05 3.96
N ARG A 130 -4.82 -5.96 4.67
CA ARG A 130 -3.86 -4.93 4.21
C ARG A 130 -2.42 -5.43 4.19
N LEU A 131 -2.08 -6.39 5.04
CA LEU A 131 -0.73 -6.99 5.09
C LEU A 131 -0.45 -7.90 3.91
N VAL A 132 -1.46 -8.51 3.30
CA VAL A 132 -1.27 -9.46 2.19
C VAL A 132 -0.78 -8.73 0.93
N PRO A 133 0.44 -9.03 0.43
CA PRO A 133 1.04 -8.26 -0.68
C PRO A 133 0.29 -8.35 -2.01
N LEU A 134 -0.37 -9.47 -2.27
CA LEU A 134 -1.05 -9.77 -3.54
C LEU A 134 -2.52 -9.32 -3.56
N LEU A 135 -3.07 -8.88 -2.42
CA LEU A 135 -4.45 -8.42 -2.36
C LEU A 135 -4.55 -6.99 -2.89
N PRO A 136 -5.46 -6.75 -3.87
CA PRO A 136 -5.73 -5.40 -4.32
C PRO A 136 -6.28 -4.54 -3.17
N SER A 137 -5.79 -3.31 -3.03
CA SER A 137 -6.20 -2.40 -1.95
C SER A 137 -7.65 -1.92 -2.09
N PHE A 138 -8.15 -1.83 -3.33
CA PHE A 138 -9.46 -1.26 -3.63
C PHE A 138 -10.64 -2.02 -3.01
N PRO A 139 -10.78 -3.35 -3.18
CA PRO A 139 -11.85 -4.10 -2.54
C PRO A 139 -11.84 -3.97 -1.02
N VAL A 140 -10.64 -3.98 -0.41
CA VAL A 140 -10.48 -3.85 1.05
C VAL A 140 -10.98 -2.49 1.53
N SER A 141 -10.64 -1.40 0.80
CA SER A 141 -11.10 -0.04 1.10
C SER A 141 -12.61 0.11 0.93
N ALA A 142 -13.16 -0.47 -0.13
CA ALA A 142 -14.59 -0.42 -0.40
C ALA A 142 -15.40 -1.17 0.68
N VAL A 143 -14.95 -2.35 1.09
CA VAL A 143 -15.59 -3.11 2.17
C VAL A 143 -15.56 -2.33 3.49
N ALA A 144 -14.42 -1.73 3.85
CA ALA A 144 -14.34 -0.90 5.05
C ALA A 144 -15.33 0.28 5.02
N GLY A 145 -15.54 0.88 3.83
CA GLY A 145 -16.55 1.92 3.63
C GLY A 145 -17.97 1.41 3.78
N ILE A 146 -18.32 0.28 3.17
CA ILE A 146 -19.65 -0.35 3.27
C ILE A 146 -19.99 -0.74 4.71
N LEU A 147 -19.01 -1.29 5.42
CA LEU A 147 -19.14 -1.65 6.85
C LEU A 147 -19.15 -0.43 7.78
N ARG A 148 -18.99 0.77 7.22
CA ARG A 148 -18.94 2.03 7.96
C ARG A 148 -17.89 2.02 9.08
N MET A 149 -16.73 1.40 8.82
CA MET A 149 -15.59 1.50 9.74
C MET A 149 -15.31 2.98 10.04
N SER A 150 -14.88 3.30 11.25
CA SER A 150 -14.61 4.70 11.60
C SER A 150 -13.50 5.25 10.67
N PRO A 151 -13.62 6.49 10.15
CA PRO A 151 -12.59 7.08 9.27
C PRO A 151 -11.21 7.10 9.90
N VAL A 152 -11.15 7.31 11.23
CA VAL A 152 -9.88 7.33 11.96
C VAL A 152 -9.25 5.96 12.03
N SER A 153 -10.02 4.90 12.40
CA SER A 153 -9.54 3.53 12.40
C SER A 153 -9.09 3.10 11.00
N TYR A 154 -9.89 3.41 9.98
CA TYR A 154 -9.55 3.12 8.59
C TYR A 154 -8.20 3.74 8.19
N PHE A 155 -8.01 5.03 8.49
CA PHE A 155 -6.81 5.76 8.10
C PHE A 155 -5.57 5.21 8.82
N ILE A 156 -5.63 5.06 10.14
CA ILE A 156 -4.52 4.56 10.95
C ILE A 156 -4.16 3.11 10.56
N LEU A 157 -5.15 2.23 10.46
CA LEU A 157 -4.92 0.82 10.11
C LEU A 157 -4.41 0.67 8.67
N THR A 158 -4.79 1.58 7.77
CA THR A 158 -4.23 1.60 6.42
C THR A 158 -2.77 1.98 6.43
N ILE A 159 -2.37 3.03 7.17
CA ILE A 159 -0.96 3.42 7.30
C ILE A 159 -0.14 2.25 7.88
N ILE A 160 -0.59 1.70 9.00
CA ILE A 160 0.11 0.60 9.67
C ILE A 160 0.22 -0.62 8.75
N GLY A 161 -0.90 -1.07 8.19
CA GLY A 161 -0.96 -2.26 7.35
C GLY A 161 -0.10 -2.13 6.10
N PHE A 162 -0.14 -0.96 5.44
CA PHE A 162 0.67 -0.70 4.26
C PHE A 162 2.16 -0.60 4.59
N THR A 163 2.52 0.10 5.66
CA THR A 163 3.90 0.20 6.13
C THR A 163 4.48 -1.18 6.45
N LEU A 164 3.75 -1.99 7.22
CA LEU A 164 4.16 -3.35 7.55
C LEU A 164 4.27 -4.25 6.32
N ARG A 165 3.31 -4.16 5.39
CA ARG A 165 3.35 -4.87 4.10
C ARG A 165 4.65 -4.57 3.35
N MET A 166 5.03 -3.29 3.23
CA MET A 166 6.25 -2.88 2.57
C MET A 166 7.50 -3.42 3.29
N MET A 167 7.52 -3.34 4.62
CA MET A 167 8.65 -3.86 5.40
C MET A 167 8.81 -5.38 5.29
N ILE A 168 7.69 -6.12 5.25
CA ILE A 168 7.71 -7.56 4.98
C ILE A 168 8.35 -7.83 3.61
N MET A 169 7.92 -7.14 2.57
CA MET A 169 8.48 -7.32 1.22
C MET A 169 9.96 -6.96 1.16
N PHE A 170 10.37 -5.83 1.74
CA PHE A 170 11.77 -5.43 1.80
C PHE A 170 12.63 -6.44 2.55
N THR A 171 12.12 -7.00 3.64
CA THR A 171 12.83 -8.01 4.42
C THR A 171 12.99 -9.31 3.62
N PHE A 172 11.96 -9.77 2.93
CA PHE A 172 12.05 -10.97 2.09
C PHE A 172 13.09 -10.82 0.97
N VAL A 173 13.07 -9.69 0.29
CA VAL A 173 14.04 -9.42 -0.79
C VAL A 173 15.44 -9.24 -0.21
N GLY A 174 15.60 -8.45 0.85
CA GLY A 174 16.90 -8.19 1.48
C GLY A 174 17.58 -9.43 2.06
N LEU A 175 16.81 -10.32 2.72
CA LEU A 175 17.34 -11.58 3.24
C LEU A 175 17.61 -12.60 2.11
N GLY A 176 16.76 -12.62 1.08
CA GLY A 176 16.99 -13.49 -0.10
C GLY A 176 18.29 -13.17 -0.82
N MET A 177 18.71 -11.90 -0.85
CA MET A 177 20.01 -11.50 -1.42
C MET A 177 21.19 -12.02 -0.60
N GLY A 178 21.07 -11.98 0.73
CA GLY A 178 22.14 -12.49 1.63
C GLY A 178 22.41 -13.98 1.46
N THR A 179 21.44 -14.75 1.01
CA THR A 179 21.59 -16.21 0.75
C THR A 179 22.14 -16.52 -0.64
N LEU A 180 21.99 -15.59 -1.60
CA LEU A 180 22.51 -15.76 -2.97
C LEU A 180 23.96 -15.23 -3.14
N ALA A 181 24.44 -14.46 -2.17
CA ALA A 181 25.77 -13.87 -2.18
C ALA A 181 26.82 -14.72 -1.43
N GLN A 182 26.43 -15.85 -0.85
CA GLN A 182 27.29 -16.86 -0.24
C GLN A 182 27.53 -18.03 -1.20
#